data_a9a3f4781720f3295cd5905ee11cf1b9
#
_entry.id   a9a3f4781720f3295cd5905ee11cf1b9
#
_cell.length_a   1.000
_cell.length_b   1.000
_cell.length_c   1.000
_cell.angle_alpha   90.00
_cell.angle_beta   90.00
_cell.angle_gamma   90.00
#
_symmetry.space_group_name_H-M   'P 1'
#
loop_
_entity.id
_entity.type
_entity.pdbx_description
1 polymer ?
#
loop_
_entity_poly.entity_id
_entity_poly.type
_entity_poly.pdbx_seq_one_letter_code
_entity_poly.pdbx_strand_id
1 'polypeptide(L)' 'MSKNEITYAQAIEELEAIVKRMENEDIEVDELSETVKRAGILIRICREKLKVTEQK' A
#
# COMPACT_ATOMS: atom_id res chain seq x y z
N MET A 1 -5.08 -20.93 -4.62
CA MET A 1 -4.63 -19.79 -4.75
C MET A 1 -5.56 -18.76 -4.47
N SER A 2 -5.23 -17.84 -3.82
CA SER A 2 -6.10 -16.82 -3.42
C SER A 2 -6.09 -15.70 -4.39
N LYS A 3 -7.24 -15.26 -4.84
CA LYS A 3 -7.26 -14.19 -5.74
C LYS A 3 -7.05 -12.92 -5.06
N ASN A 4 -7.24 -12.87 -3.76
CA ASN A 4 -7.10 -11.63 -3.06
C ASN A 4 -5.72 -11.41 -2.55
N GLU A 5 -4.85 -12.36 -2.75
CA GLU A 5 -3.52 -12.19 -2.26
C GLU A 5 -2.73 -11.28 -3.15
N ILE A 6 -1.97 -10.41 -2.57
CA ILE A 6 -1.19 -9.47 -3.35
C ILE A 6 0.26 -9.69 -2.96
N THR A 7 1.14 -9.70 -3.91
CA THR A 7 2.54 -9.94 -3.63
C THR A 7 3.18 -8.67 -3.09
N TYR A 8 4.36 -8.85 -2.50
CA TYR A 8 5.08 -7.71 -1.96
C TYR A 8 5.36 -6.70 -3.07
N ALA A 9 5.79 -7.19 -4.22
CA ALA A 9 6.09 -6.30 -5.33
C ALA A 9 4.86 -5.52 -5.77
N GLN A 10 3.71 -6.19 -5.81
CA GLN A 10 2.49 -5.52 -6.20
C GLN A 10 2.09 -4.46 -5.18
N ALA A 11 2.30 -4.78 -3.91
CA ALA A 11 1.96 -3.82 -2.86
C ALA A 11 2.84 -2.58 -2.98
N ILE A 12 4.12 -2.78 -3.23
CA ILE A 12 5.04 -1.68 -3.36
C ILE A 12 4.68 -0.82 -4.57
N GLU A 13 4.35 -1.46 -5.68
CA GLU A 13 4.00 -0.72 -6.88
C GLU A 13 2.77 0.14 -6.64
N GLU A 14 1.81 -0.41 -5.96
CA GLU A 14 0.59 0.34 -5.70
C GLU A 14 0.87 1.48 -4.75
N LEU A 15 1.71 1.26 -3.75
CA LEU A 15 2.07 2.32 -2.82
C LEU A 15 2.78 3.45 -3.55
N GLU A 16 3.67 3.11 -4.47
CA GLU A 16 4.38 4.14 -5.20
C GLU A 16 3.43 4.95 -6.05
N ALA A 17 2.45 4.31 -6.63
CA ALA A 17 1.47 5.02 -7.43
C ALA A 17 0.68 5.99 -6.56
N ILE A 18 0.33 5.55 -5.35
CA ILE A 18 -0.41 6.40 -4.44
C ILE A 18 0.44 7.60 -4.04
N VAL A 19 1.70 7.38 -3.75
CA VAL A 19 2.57 8.47 -3.34
C VAL A 19 2.70 9.49 -4.47
N LYS A 20 2.82 9.00 -5.69
CA LYS A 20 2.93 9.93 -6.81
C LYS A 20 1.69 10.77 -6.98
N ARG A 21 0.54 10.17 -6.80
CA ARG A 21 -0.69 10.93 -6.93
C ARG A 21 -0.77 11.99 -5.85
N MET A 22 -0.31 11.66 -4.65
CA MET A 22 -0.33 12.63 -3.58
C MET A 22 0.63 13.76 -3.84
N GLU A 23 1.80 13.44 -4.38
CA GLU A 23 2.79 14.47 -4.66
C GLU A 23 2.29 15.42 -5.72
N ASN A 24 1.51 14.91 -6.66
CA ASN A 24 0.99 15.76 -7.71
C ASN A 24 -0.30 16.44 -7.31
N GLU A 25 -0.75 16.18 -6.12
CA GLU A 25 -1.97 16.78 -5.63
C GLU A 25 -3.11 16.44 -6.58
N ASP A 26 -3.09 15.21 -7.05
CA ASP A 26 -4.08 14.78 -7.99
C ASP A 26 -5.24 14.11 -7.30
N ILE A 27 -5.26 14.08 -6.00
CA ILE A 27 -6.27 13.40 -5.22
C ILE A 27 -7.17 14.39 -4.55
N GLU A 28 -8.46 14.21 -4.68
CA GLU A 28 -9.38 15.11 -4.02
C GLU A 28 -9.52 14.72 -2.56
N VAL A 29 -10.02 15.63 -1.79
CA VAL A 29 -10.15 15.41 -0.35
C VAL A 29 -10.93 14.14 -0.06
N ASP A 30 -12.01 13.92 -0.81
CA ASP A 30 -12.81 12.74 -0.59
C ASP A 30 -12.01 11.48 -0.86
N GLU A 31 -11.21 11.50 -1.89
CA GLU A 31 -10.43 10.34 -2.26
C GLU A 31 -9.25 10.15 -1.33
N LEU A 32 -8.81 11.22 -0.72
CA LEU A 32 -7.66 11.14 0.15
C LEU A 32 -7.92 10.17 1.29
N SER A 33 -9.09 10.21 1.85
CA SER A 33 -9.42 9.34 2.95
C SER A 33 -9.35 7.88 2.54
N GLU A 34 -9.93 7.56 1.39
CA GLU A 34 -9.90 6.20 0.90
C GLU A 34 -8.48 5.79 0.55
N THR A 35 -7.73 6.70 -0.02
CA THR A 35 -6.37 6.41 -0.42
C THR A 35 -5.51 6.10 0.80
N VAL A 36 -5.70 6.85 1.87
CA VAL A 36 -4.94 6.61 3.08
C VAL A 36 -5.27 5.24 3.67
N LYS A 37 -6.53 4.86 3.61
CA LYS A 37 -6.92 3.57 4.12
C LYS A 37 -6.26 2.47 3.29
N ARG A 38 -6.27 2.64 1.98
CA ARG A 38 -5.67 1.64 1.11
C ARG A 38 -4.16 1.56 1.35
N ALA A 39 -3.52 2.70 1.52
CA ALA A 39 -2.10 2.73 1.78
C ALA A 39 -1.79 1.98 3.08
N GLY A 40 -2.62 2.17 4.08
CA GLY A 40 -2.43 1.47 5.33
C GLY A 40 -2.48 -0.03 5.16
N ILE A 41 -3.41 -0.51 4.35
CA ILE A 41 -3.54 -1.92 4.10
C ILE A 41 -2.30 -2.44 3.38
N LEU A 42 -1.81 -1.68 2.41
CA LEU A 42 -0.64 -2.11 1.65
C LEU A 42 0.60 -2.15 2.54
N ILE A 43 0.73 -1.18 3.40
CA ILE A 43 1.86 -1.15 4.31
C ILE A 43 1.81 -2.35 5.23
N ARG A 44 0.61 -2.69 5.69
CA ARG A 44 0.45 -3.82 6.57
C ARG A 44 0.86 -5.10 5.86
N ILE A 45 0.47 -5.25 4.60
CA ILE A 45 0.82 -6.42 3.82
C ILE A 45 2.33 -6.51 3.68
N CYS A 46 2.97 -5.39 3.40
CA CYS A 46 4.42 -5.37 3.26
C CYS A 46 5.10 -5.77 4.55
N ARG A 47 4.61 -5.26 5.65
CA ARG A 47 5.21 -5.57 6.94
C ARG A 47 5.03 -7.04 7.27
N GLU A 48 3.89 -7.60 6.90
CA GLU A 48 3.65 -9.00 7.17
C GLU A 48 4.64 -9.85 6.39
N LYS A 49 4.94 -9.46 5.17
CA LYS A 49 5.84 -10.24 4.38
C LYS A 49 7.28 -10.09 4.81
N LEU A 50 7.60 -9.00 5.44
CA LEU A 50 8.94 -8.80 5.94
C LEU A 50 9.10 -9.23 7.38
N LYS A 51 8.01 -9.57 8.02
CA LYS A 51 8.05 -9.87 9.40
C LYS A 51 8.99 -11.00 9.72
N VAL A 52 9.14 -11.89 8.84
CA VAL A 52 9.99 -13.01 9.06
C VAL A 52 11.40 -12.61 9.39
N THR A 53 11.89 -11.64 8.67
CA THR A 53 13.24 -11.22 8.91
C THR A 53 13.35 -10.39 10.14
N GLU A 54 12.28 -9.86 10.61
CA GLU A 54 12.36 -8.99 11.66
C GLU A 54 12.62 -9.68 12.88
N GLN A 55 12.19 -10.58 13.21
CA GLN A 55 12.48 -11.23 14.29
C GLN A 55 12.90 -10.58 15.44
N LYS A 56 13.16 -10.18 15.92
CA LYS A 56 13.62 -9.56 17.06
C LYS A 56 13.07 -9.66 18.13
#